data_443e1ca07053eda3a48170acac6f2f60
#
_entry.id   443e1ca07053eda3a48170acac6f2f60
#
_cell.length_a   1.000
_cell.length_b   1.000
_cell.length_c   1.000
_cell.angle_alpha   90.00
_cell.angle_beta   90.00
_cell.angle_gamma   90.00
#
_symmetry.space_group_name_H-M   'P 1'
#
loop_
_entity.id
_entity.type
_entity.pdbx_description
1 polymer ?
#
loop_
_entity_poly.entity_id
_entity_poly.type
_entity_poly.pdbx_seq_one_letter_code
_entity_poly.pdbx_strand_id
1 'polypeptide(L)'
;TKDNIVRREGCLLFMSANAMPAKRRQGGSEGAGAAAKQKKTEQGREFDAKCINSIRCLGADMPFKANSGHPGAPMGCAPMAHALWGSIMNYAPKHPDWINRDRFVLSNGHGCALQYAMLHLAGYDLSIDDLKQFRQLHSKTPGHPESFVTPGVEVCTGPLGQGISNAVGMAIGAHHLAEKYNKKDLEIFDSYVYAICGDGCLMEGVSSEACSLAGHLGLGRLIVLYDDNKISIDGDTALAFTEEVNQRFKAYGWQTLEVKQGDVDFTKIVDAVLKGKKNTGQP
;
A
#
# COMPACT_ATOMS: atom_id res chain seq x y z
N THR A 1 24.15 -5.12 27.21
CA THR A 1 23.40 -6.26 26.66
C THR A 1 22.78 -5.79 25.37
N LYS A 2 23.57 -5.88 24.28
CA LYS A 2 23.29 -5.29 22.96
C LYS A 2 22.77 -6.30 21.91
N ASP A 3 22.31 -7.48 22.32
CA ASP A 3 22.10 -8.58 21.38
C ASP A 3 20.69 -9.22 21.39
N ASN A 4 19.67 -8.50 21.81
CA ASN A 4 18.30 -9.02 21.79
C ASN A 4 17.46 -8.43 20.65
N ILE A 5 17.94 -8.52 19.40
CA ILE A 5 17.04 -8.61 18.25
C ILE A 5 16.85 -10.10 18.03
N VAL A 6 15.67 -10.52 18.39
CA VAL A 6 15.16 -11.86 18.53
C VAL A 6 15.67 -12.85 17.50
N ARG A 7 16.58 -13.75 17.92
CA ARG A 7 16.63 -15.10 17.36
C ARG A 7 15.36 -15.82 17.83
N ARG A 8 14.28 -15.73 17.09
CA ARG A 8 13.24 -16.74 17.08
C ARG A 8 13.42 -17.55 15.82
N GLU A 9 14.00 -18.71 16.00
CA GLU A 9 14.00 -19.78 15.01
C GLU A 9 12.56 -20.04 14.57
N GLY A 10 12.33 -20.07 13.25
CA GLY A 10 11.14 -20.65 12.68
C GLY A 10 10.00 -19.70 12.33
N CYS A 11 10.23 -18.66 11.57
CA CYS A 11 9.17 -18.12 10.70
C CYS A 11 9.79 -17.59 9.40
N LEU A 12 10.20 -18.52 8.54
CA LEU A 12 10.30 -18.25 7.12
C LEU A 12 8.85 -18.16 6.63
N LEU A 13 8.29 -16.97 6.68
CA LEU A 13 7.06 -16.65 5.97
C LEU A 13 7.40 -16.63 4.48
N PHE A 14 7.24 -17.77 3.83
CA PHE A 14 7.05 -17.80 2.39
C PHE A 14 5.67 -17.18 2.13
N MET A 15 5.60 -15.86 1.96
CA MET A 15 4.56 -15.30 1.13
C MET A 15 4.84 -15.85 -0.25
N SER A 16 4.03 -16.84 -0.65
CA SER A 16 4.03 -17.37 -2.00
C SER A 16 3.76 -16.19 -2.92
N ALA A 17 4.84 -15.63 -3.50
CA ALA A 17 4.70 -14.85 -4.69
C ALA A 17 4.10 -15.82 -5.72
N ASN A 18 2.78 -15.79 -5.88
CA ASN A 18 2.12 -16.39 -7.01
C ASN A 18 2.52 -15.60 -8.25
N ALA A 19 3.77 -15.77 -8.67
CA ALA A 19 4.18 -15.54 -10.03
C ALA A 19 3.44 -16.60 -10.86
N MET A 20 2.16 -16.35 -11.12
CA MET A 20 1.46 -17.11 -12.13
C MET A 20 2.09 -16.76 -13.48
N PRO A 21 2.62 -17.77 -14.23
CA PRO A 21 2.94 -17.54 -15.61
C PRO A 21 1.65 -17.10 -16.30
N ALA A 22 1.75 -16.11 -17.17
CA ALA A 22 0.64 -15.64 -17.98
C ALA A 22 -0.10 -16.81 -18.62
N LYS A 23 -1.19 -17.24 -18.04
CA LYS A 23 -2.08 -18.22 -18.65
C LYS A 23 -2.78 -17.52 -19.80
N ARG A 24 -2.42 -17.88 -21.02
CA ARG A 24 -3.24 -17.67 -22.21
C ARG A 24 -4.68 -18.06 -21.85
N ARG A 25 -5.56 -17.09 -21.66
CA ARG A 25 -6.99 -17.33 -21.63
C ARG A 25 -7.43 -17.62 -23.06
N GLN A 26 -7.68 -18.89 -23.36
CA GLN A 26 -8.51 -19.26 -24.51
C GLN A 26 -9.93 -18.77 -24.22
N GLY A 27 -10.52 -18.12 -25.21
CA GLY A 27 -11.88 -17.63 -25.16
C GLY A 27 -12.87 -18.78 -24.91
N GLY A 28 -13.74 -18.59 -23.95
CA GLY A 28 -14.88 -19.44 -23.65
C GLY A 28 -15.85 -18.61 -22.82
N SER A 29 -17.00 -18.36 -23.40
CA SER A 29 -18.13 -17.66 -22.84
C SER A 29 -18.66 -18.32 -21.56
N GLU A 30 -19.29 -17.46 -20.72
CA GLU A 30 -20.23 -17.80 -19.66
C GLU A 30 -19.68 -18.43 -18.37
N GLY A 31 -19.84 -17.65 -17.31
CA GLY A 31 -19.66 -18.10 -15.94
C GLY A 31 -19.02 -17.03 -15.06
N ALA A 32 -19.72 -15.91 -14.81
CA ALA A 32 -19.44 -15.11 -13.64
C ALA A 32 -19.69 -15.97 -12.40
N GLY A 33 -18.71 -16.86 -12.13
CA GLY A 33 -18.65 -17.60 -10.89
C GLY A 33 -18.52 -16.59 -9.78
N ALA A 34 -19.57 -16.45 -8.97
CA ALA A 34 -19.54 -15.83 -7.68
C ALA A 34 -18.26 -16.29 -6.99
N ALA A 35 -17.32 -15.37 -6.75
CA ALA A 35 -16.21 -15.63 -5.86
C ALA A 35 -16.85 -16.00 -4.53
N ALA A 36 -16.93 -17.30 -4.26
CA ALA A 36 -17.48 -17.83 -3.04
C ALA A 36 -16.69 -17.13 -1.92
N LYS A 37 -17.39 -16.39 -1.04
CA LYS A 37 -16.84 -15.89 0.20
C LYS A 37 -16.39 -17.12 1.00
N GLN A 38 -15.19 -17.60 0.74
CA GLN A 38 -14.59 -18.61 1.59
C GLN A 38 -14.35 -17.90 2.92
N LYS A 39 -15.21 -18.20 3.91
CA LYS A 39 -14.91 -17.86 5.30
C LYS A 39 -13.54 -18.44 5.59
N LYS A 40 -12.52 -17.59 5.76
CA LYS A 40 -11.19 -18.05 6.19
C LYS A 40 -11.37 -18.95 7.40
N THR A 41 -10.70 -20.09 7.40
CA THR A 41 -10.65 -20.97 8.56
C THR A 41 -10.06 -20.22 9.75
N GLU A 42 -10.33 -20.65 10.97
CA GLU A 42 -9.72 -20.10 12.18
C GLU A 42 -8.19 -20.07 12.08
N GLN A 43 -7.61 -21.14 11.59
CA GLN A 43 -6.17 -21.24 11.33
C GLN A 43 -5.67 -20.19 10.31
N GLY A 44 -6.46 -19.86 9.29
CA GLY A 44 -6.12 -18.80 8.34
C GLY A 44 -6.12 -17.42 8.97
N ARG A 45 -7.08 -17.15 9.88
CA ARG A 45 -7.11 -15.87 10.61
C ARG A 45 -5.94 -15.71 11.57
N GLU A 46 -5.56 -16.79 12.26
CA GLU A 46 -4.39 -16.81 13.14
C GLU A 46 -3.10 -16.55 12.36
N PHE A 47 -2.98 -17.13 11.17
CA PHE A 47 -1.83 -16.90 10.29
C PHE A 47 -1.73 -15.42 9.87
N ASP A 48 -2.83 -14.81 9.43
CA ASP A 48 -2.85 -13.40 9.07
C ASP A 48 -2.49 -12.48 10.25
N ALA A 49 -2.99 -12.79 11.44
CA ALA A 49 -2.63 -12.06 12.64
C ALA A 49 -1.12 -12.12 12.95
N LYS A 50 -0.49 -13.29 12.74
CA LYS A 50 0.97 -13.44 12.86
C LYS A 50 1.70 -12.61 11.82
N CYS A 51 1.24 -12.59 10.56
CA CYS A 51 1.82 -11.76 9.50
C CYS A 51 1.74 -10.27 9.85
N ILE A 52 0.57 -9.78 10.25
CA ILE A 52 0.36 -8.38 10.64
C ILE A 52 1.24 -8.01 11.82
N ASN A 53 1.35 -8.88 12.83
CA ASN A 53 2.20 -8.63 14.00
C ASN A 53 3.69 -8.64 13.64
N SER A 54 4.13 -9.48 12.69
CA SER A 54 5.51 -9.44 12.17
C SER A 54 5.81 -8.10 11.50
N ILE A 55 4.88 -7.57 10.70
CA ILE A 55 5.00 -6.24 10.09
C ILE A 55 5.10 -5.16 11.17
N ARG A 56 4.23 -5.21 12.19
CA ARG A 56 4.24 -4.27 13.33
C ARG A 56 5.56 -4.30 14.08
N CYS A 57 6.07 -5.50 14.40
CA CYS A 57 7.33 -5.66 15.12
C CYS A 57 8.49 -5.09 14.31
N LEU A 58 8.62 -5.45 13.04
CA LEU A 58 9.68 -4.89 12.18
C LEU A 58 9.55 -3.37 12.05
N GLY A 59 8.33 -2.87 11.88
CA GLY A 59 8.03 -1.45 11.77
C GLY A 59 8.35 -0.65 13.05
N ALA A 60 8.28 -1.26 14.21
CA ALA A 60 8.65 -0.67 15.50
C ALA A 60 10.14 -0.83 15.82
N ASP A 61 10.72 -1.99 15.52
CA ASP A 61 12.12 -2.30 15.85
C ASP A 61 13.12 -1.42 15.07
N MET A 62 12.80 -1.07 13.81
CA MET A 62 13.65 -0.20 13.00
C MET A 62 13.83 1.20 13.64
N PRO A 63 12.77 1.97 13.92
CA PRO A 63 12.89 3.26 14.62
C PRO A 63 13.52 3.13 16.01
N PHE A 64 13.17 2.08 16.75
CA PHE A 64 13.74 1.84 18.09
C PHE A 64 15.25 1.66 18.02
N LYS A 65 15.73 0.80 17.13
CA LYS A 65 17.17 0.55 16.95
C LYS A 65 17.91 1.79 16.48
N ALA A 66 17.33 2.57 15.58
CA ALA A 66 17.92 3.80 15.07
C ALA A 66 17.88 4.95 16.10
N ASN A 67 17.12 4.79 17.20
CA ASN A 67 16.77 5.87 18.14
C ASN A 67 16.22 7.10 17.39
N SER A 68 15.51 6.86 16.28
CA SER A 68 14.95 7.89 15.41
C SER A 68 13.94 7.27 14.46
N GLY A 69 12.81 7.94 14.25
CA GLY A 69 11.78 7.49 13.31
C GLY A 69 10.37 7.56 13.90
N HIS A 70 9.41 7.00 13.15
CA HIS A 70 7.99 7.09 13.46
C HIS A 70 7.39 5.67 13.51
N PRO A 71 7.16 5.08 14.68
CA PRO A 71 6.61 3.74 14.81
C PRO A 71 5.08 3.69 14.65
N GLY A 72 4.37 4.80 14.87
CA GLY A 72 2.90 4.84 14.91
C GLY A 72 2.25 4.39 13.59
N ALA A 73 2.57 5.06 12.49
CA ALA A 73 2.03 4.72 11.18
C ALA A 73 2.38 3.27 10.73
N PRO A 74 3.62 2.77 10.90
CA PRO A 74 3.94 1.36 10.64
C PRO A 74 3.09 0.36 11.43
N MET A 75 2.78 0.66 12.68
CA MET A 75 1.95 -0.21 13.51
C MET A 75 0.46 -0.14 13.12
N GLY A 76 -0.07 1.05 12.90
CA GLY A 76 -1.48 1.28 12.55
C GLY A 76 -1.83 0.77 11.16
N CYS A 77 -0.96 1.04 10.17
CA CYS A 77 -1.21 0.66 8.78
C CYS A 77 -0.78 -0.78 8.43
N ALA A 78 -0.23 -1.57 9.36
CA ALA A 78 0.19 -2.95 9.09
C ALA A 78 -0.93 -3.83 8.49
N PRO A 79 -2.21 -3.77 8.94
CA PRO A 79 -3.30 -4.50 8.32
C PRO A 79 -3.57 -4.07 6.87
N MET A 80 -3.47 -2.77 6.56
CA MET A 80 -3.61 -2.24 5.19
C MET A 80 -2.50 -2.78 4.28
N ALA A 81 -1.26 -2.74 4.77
CA ALA A 81 -0.11 -3.26 4.05
C ALA A 81 -0.24 -4.77 3.81
N HIS A 82 -0.61 -5.55 4.84
CA HIS A 82 -0.86 -6.99 4.68
C HIS A 82 -1.97 -7.28 3.67
N ALA A 83 -3.06 -6.52 3.68
CA ALA A 83 -4.15 -6.67 2.70
C ALA A 83 -3.65 -6.43 1.27
N LEU A 84 -2.87 -5.38 1.04
CA LEU A 84 -2.34 -5.04 -0.28
C LEU A 84 -1.35 -6.10 -0.77
N TRP A 85 -0.24 -6.31 -0.09
CA TRP A 85 0.83 -7.23 -0.53
C TRP A 85 0.45 -8.70 -0.43
N GLY A 86 -0.31 -9.08 0.58
CA GLY A 86 -0.67 -10.47 0.83
C GLY A 86 -1.84 -10.98 -0.01
N SER A 87 -2.72 -10.09 -0.53
CA SER A 87 -3.97 -10.53 -1.13
C SER A 87 -4.39 -9.82 -2.42
N ILE A 88 -3.84 -8.64 -2.74
CA ILE A 88 -4.41 -7.77 -3.77
C ILE A 88 -3.42 -7.45 -4.88
N MET A 89 -2.22 -6.98 -4.53
CA MET A 89 -1.26 -6.45 -5.49
C MET A 89 -0.61 -7.53 -6.34
N ASN A 90 -0.42 -7.21 -7.63
CA ASN A 90 0.42 -7.97 -8.55
C ASN A 90 1.79 -7.33 -8.61
N TYR A 91 2.80 -8.01 -8.08
CA TYR A 91 4.18 -7.53 -8.06
C TYR A 91 5.16 -8.69 -8.28
N ALA A 92 6.39 -8.36 -8.68
CA ALA A 92 7.44 -9.33 -8.94
C ALA A 92 8.74 -8.91 -8.26
N PRO A 93 9.05 -9.38 -7.02
CA PRO A 93 10.19 -8.90 -6.25
C PRO A 93 11.53 -9.12 -6.95
N LYS A 94 11.63 -10.16 -7.79
CA LYS A 94 12.83 -10.47 -8.59
C LYS A 94 12.94 -9.64 -9.88
N HIS A 95 11.86 -8.95 -10.25
CA HIS A 95 11.77 -8.07 -11.41
C HIS A 95 11.06 -6.77 -11.00
N PRO A 96 11.66 -5.96 -10.11
CA PRO A 96 11.02 -4.76 -9.55
C PRO A 96 10.68 -3.72 -10.61
N ASP A 97 11.31 -3.79 -11.78
CA ASP A 97 11.08 -2.89 -12.92
C ASP A 97 10.04 -3.42 -13.91
N TRP A 98 9.36 -4.53 -13.62
CA TRP A 98 8.29 -5.04 -14.49
C TRP A 98 7.24 -3.96 -14.75
N ILE A 99 7.04 -3.61 -16.01
CA ILE A 99 6.29 -2.41 -16.40
C ILE A 99 4.81 -2.45 -15.99
N ASN A 100 4.19 -3.63 -16.03
CA ASN A 100 2.76 -3.81 -15.70
C ASN A 100 2.54 -4.29 -14.26
N ARG A 101 3.50 -4.07 -13.35
CA ARG A 101 3.29 -4.30 -11.93
C ARG A 101 2.30 -3.30 -11.34
N ASP A 102 1.57 -3.69 -10.33
CA ASP A 102 0.87 -2.74 -9.48
C ASP A 102 1.89 -1.87 -8.73
N ARG A 103 1.58 -0.60 -8.56
CA ARG A 103 2.46 0.38 -7.90
C ARG A 103 1.93 0.73 -6.53
N PHE A 104 2.84 0.84 -5.59
CA PHE A 104 2.52 1.26 -4.24
C PHE A 104 3.24 2.57 -3.89
N VAL A 105 2.48 3.51 -3.33
CA VAL A 105 2.99 4.79 -2.85
C VAL A 105 2.63 4.97 -1.38
N LEU A 106 3.65 5.15 -0.54
CA LEU A 106 3.46 5.55 0.84
C LEU A 106 3.49 7.08 0.92
N SER A 107 2.31 7.72 0.90
CA SER A 107 2.21 9.19 0.92
C SER A 107 2.63 9.78 2.25
N ASN A 108 2.32 9.12 3.36
CA ASN A 108 2.86 9.43 4.68
C ASN A 108 4.27 8.83 4.84
N GLY A 109 5.22 9.36 4.06
CA GLY A 109 6.57 8.82 3.91
C GLY A 109 7.38 8.69 5.20
N HIS A 110 7.03 9.42 6.27
CA HIS A 110 7.60 9.22 7.60
C HIS A 110 7.36 7.80 8.15
N GLY A 111 6.28 7.11 7.69
CA GLY A 111 6.00 5.71 8.00
C GLY A 111 6.81 4.69 7.21
N CYS A 112 7.93 5.05 6.61
CA CYS A 112 8.74 4.23 5.69
C CYS A 112 9.17 2.88 6.25
N ALA A 113 9.27 2.73 7.58
CA ALA A 113 9.54 1.45 8.20
C ALA A 113 8.47 0.39 7.86
N LEU A 114 7.20 0.79 7.63
CA LEU A 114 6.16 -0.09 7.09
C LEU A 114 6.53 -0.61 5.71
N GLN A 115 6.90 0.29 4.81
CA GLN A 115 7.23 -0.07 3.43
C GLN A 115 8.47 -0.96 3.37
N TYR A 116 9.51 -0.66 4.14
CA TYR A 116 10.71 -1.49 4.19
C TYR A 116 10.45 -2.88 4.77
N ALA A 117 9.62 -2.97 5.83
CA ALA A 117 9.19 -4.27 6.35
C ALA A 117 8.46 -5.09 5.29
N MET A 118 7.56 -4.47 4.52
CA MET A 118 6.83 -5.15 3.45
C MET A 118 7.73 -5.57 2.30
N LEU A 119 8.63 -4.71 1.84
CA LEU A 119 9.58 -5.06 0.77
C LEU A 119 10.48 -6.23 1.18
N HIS A 120 10.98 -6.23 2.42
CA HIS A 120 11.74 -7.36 2.96
C HIS A 120 10.92 -8.65 2.98
N LEU A 121 9.72 -8.62 3.59
CA LEU A 121 8.85 -9.79 3.70
C LEU A 121 8.33 -10.30 2.35
N ALA A 122 8.14 -9.41 1.39
CA ALA A 122 7.73 -9.74 0.02
C ALA A 122 8.88 -10.29 -0.84
N GLY A 123 10.12 -10.29 -0.37
CA GLY A 123 11.26 -10.91 -1.03
C GLY A 123 11.98 -10.04 -2.05
N TYR A 124 11.85 -8.71 -1.95
CA TYR A 124 12.72 -7.77 -2.66
C TYR A 124 14.17 -7.87 -2.15
N ASP A 125 15.12 -7.26 -2.89
CA ASP A 125 16.52 -7.22 -2.49
C ASP A 125 16.73 -6.23 -1.32
N LEU A 126 16.14 -6.59 -0.18
CA LEU A 126 16.22 -5.87 1.06
C LEU A 126 16.33 -6.85 2.22
N SER A 127 17.52 -7.03 2.75
CA SER A 127 17.82 -8.00 3.79
C SER A 127 17.41 -7.52 5.18
N ILE A 128 17.36 -8.43 6.14
CA ILE A 128 17.15 -8.06 7.55
C ILE A 128 18.29 -7.18 8.08
N ASP A 129 19.50 -7.31 7.54
CA ASP A 129 20.63 -6.47 7.94
C ASP A 129 20.50 -5.07 7.34
N ASP A 130 19.92 -4.92 6.16
CA ASP A 130 19.54 -3.61 5.62
C ASP A 130 18.49 -2.93 6.52
N LEU A 131 17.48 -3.67 7.02
CA LEU A 131 16.49 -3.12 7.96
C LEU A 131 17.15 -2.65 9.27
N LYS A 132 18.17 -3.36 9.76
CA LYS A 132 18.93 -2.95 10.95
C LYS A 132 19.73 -1.67 10.74
N GLN A 133 19.97 -1.26 9.49
CA GLN A 133 20.64 0.00 9.12
C GLN A 133 19.65 1.14 8.84
N PHE A 134 18.41 1.02 9.31
CA PHE A 134 17.38 2.06 9.15
C PHE A 134 17.89 3.43 9.59
N ARG A 135 17.74 4.44 8.72
CA ARG A 135 18.19 5.82 8.93
C ARG A 135 19.70 6.00 9.12
N GLN A 136 20.51 5.00 8.78
CA GLN A 136 21.95 5.16 8.79
C GLN A 136 22.44 5.72 7.44
N LEU A 137 23.52 6.47 7.47
CA LEU A 137 24.12 7.06 6.27
C LEU A 137 24.47 5.95 5.25
N HIS A 138 24.11 6.17 4.00
CA HIS A 138 24.30 5.23 2.87
C HIS A 138 23.58 3.88 2.99
N SER A 139 22.61 3.75 3.91
CA SER A 139 21.80 2.53 4.00
C SER A 139 20.77 2.43 2.86
N LYS A 140 20.33 1.21 2.55
CA LYS A 140 19.20 0.96 1.65
C LYS A 140 17.84 1.35 2.29
N THR A 141 17.82 1.76 3.56
CA THR A 141 16.63 2.09 4.32
C THR A 141 16.70 3.51 4.88
N PRO A 142 16.71 4.53 4.02
CA PRO A 142 16.79 5.93 4.43
C PRO A 142 15.57 6.34 5.28
N GLY A 143 15.64 7.54 5.87
CA GLY A 143 14.59 8.03 6.78
C GLY A 143 13.23 8.30 6.15
N HIS A 144 13.16 8.36 4.84
CA HIS A 144 11.97 8.43 4.00
C HIS A 144 12.19 7.58 2.75
N PRO A 145 11.13 7.10 2.06
CA PRO A 145 11.29 6.31 0.84
C PRO A 145 12.04 7.06 -0.26
N GLU A 146 13.04 6.40 -0.85
CA GLU A 146 13.82 6.95 -1.96
C GLU A 146 13.91 5.92 -3.09
N SER A 147 13.32 6.24 -4.25
CA SER A 147 13.14 5.30 -5.37
C SER A 147 14.45 4.87 -6.03
N PHE A 148 15.50 5.69 -5.92
CA PHE A 148 16.82 5.37 -6.46
C PHE A 148 17.76 4.67 -5.46
N VAL A 149 17.29 4.45 -4.22
CA VAL A 149 18.07 3.81 -3.15
C VAL A 149 17.51 2.43 -2.80
N THR A 150 16.17 2.36 -2.62
CA THR A 150 15.52 1.14 -2.13
C THR A 150 14.80 0.41 -3.26
N PRO A 151 15.18 -0.83 -3.60
CA PRO A 151 14.47 -1.62 -4.62
C PRO A 151 12.99 -1.79 -4.27
N GLY A 152 12.10 -1.50 -5.23
CA GLY A 152 10.64 -1.61 -5.06
C GLY A 152 9.97 -0.35 -4.50
N VAL A 153 10.71 0.70 -4.19
CA VAL A 153 10.15 2.03 -3.90
C VAL A 153 9.92 2.77 -5.22
N GLU A 154 8.69 3.20 -5.46
CA GLU A 154 8.26 3.80 -6.72
C GLU A 154 8.59 5.30 -6.80
N VAL A 155 8.53 6.00 -5.67
CA VAL A 155 8.68 7.46 -5.61
C VAL A 155 9.23 7.89 -4.27
N CYS A 156 10.04 8.96 -4.29
CA CYS A 156 10.51 9.59 -3.07
C CYS A 156 9.36 10.34 -2.40
N THR A 157 9.15 10.07 -1.12
CA THR A 157 8.14 10.74 -0.29
C THR A 157 8.76 11.25 1.01
N GLY A 158 8.02 12.05 1.74
CA GLY A 158 8.47 12.72 2.97
C GLY A 158 7.69 14.00 3.15
N PRO A 159 7.75 14.96 2.21
CA PRO A 159 6.82 16.09 2.20
C PRO A 159 5.39 15.57 2.02
N LEU A 160 4.52 15.88 3.00
CA LEU A 160 3.14 15.41 3.02
C LEU A 160 2.34 15.90 1.80
N GLY A 161 1.36 15.14 1.36
CA GLY A 161 0.51 15.45 0.20
C GLY A 161 1.14 15.14 -1.15
N GLN A 162 2.47 15.08 -1.25
CA GLN A 162 3.13 14.83 -2.54
C GLN A 162 3.00 13.37 -2.99
N GLY A 163 3.06 12.42 -2.07
CA GLY A 163 2.93 11.00 -2.41
C GLY A 163 1.60 10.67 -3.08
N ILE A 164 0.48 11.11 -2.52
CA ILE A 164 -0.84 10.91 -3.13
C ILE A 164 -0.94 11.61 -4.51
N SER A 165 -0.31 12.78 -4.66
CA SER A 165 -0.25 13.49 -5.93
C SER A 165 0.57 12.73 -6.98
N ASN A 166 1.70 12.11 -6.57
CA ASN A 166 2.47 11.21 -7.43
C ASN A 166 1.66 9.97 -7.83
N ALA A 167 0.88 9.41 -6.91
CA ALA A 167 0.00 8.28 -7.21
C ALA A 167 -1.04 8.64 -8.28
N VAL A 168 -1.61 9.84 -8.22
CA VAL A 168 -2.49 10.37 -9.29
C VAL A 168 -1.75 10.46 -10.62
N GLY A 169 -0.53 11.00 -10.64
CA GLY A 169 0.30 11.07 -11.85
C GLY A 169 0.61 9.68 -12.43
N MET A 170 0.93 8.71 -11.58
CA MET A 170 1.16 7.31 -12.00
C MET A 170 -0.12 6.69 -12.58
N ALA A 171 -1.28 6.96 -11.99
CA ALA A 171 -2.57 6.48 -12.49
C ALA A 171 -2.92 7.09 -13.85
N ILE A 172 -2.64 8.38 -14.07
CA ILE A 172 -2.77 9.01 -15.38
C ILE A 172 -1.87 8.30 -16.40
N GLY A 173 -0.61 8.07 -16.05
CA GLY A 173 0.34 7.36 -16.92
C GLY A 173 -0.11 5.93 -17.26
N ALA A 174 -0.59 5.17 -16.26
CA ALA A 174 -1.10 3.82 -16.46
C ALA A 174 -2.35 3.81 -17.35
N HIS A 175 -3.27 4.75 -17.13
CA HIS A 175 -4.46 4.92 -17.97
C HIS A 175 -4.08 5.26 -19.43
N HIS A 176 -3.17 6.20 -19.62
CA HIS A 176 -2.67 6.55 -20.96
C HIS A 176 -2.04 5.35 -21.69
N LEU A 177 -1.23 4.54 -21.00
CA LEU A 177 -0.64 3.34 -21.60
C LEU A 177 -1.70 2.30 -21.95
N ALA A 178 -2.69 2.11 -21.08
CA ALA A 178 -3.81 1.21 -21.35
C ALA A 178 -4.60 1.64 -22.60
N GLU A 179 -4.99 2.90 -22.69
CA GLU A 179 -5.72 3.44 -23.85
C GLU A 179 -4.91 3.34 -25.15
N LYS A 180 -3.61 3.53 -25.08
CA LYS A 180 -2.74 3.51 -26.26
C LYS A 180 -2.44 2.10 -26.76
N TYR A 181 -2.28 1.12 -25.87
CA TYR A 181 -1.72 -0.19 -26.23
C TYR A 181 -2.68 -1.36 -26.05
N ASN A 182 -3.68 -1.26 -25.16
CA ASN A 182 -4.67 -2.31 -25.00
C ASN A 182 -5.57 -2.40 -26.25
N LYS A 183 -6.00 -3.61 -26.56
CA LYS A 183 -6.95 -3.90 -27.64
C LYS A 183 -8.07 -4.76 -27.08
N LYS A 184 -9.19 -4.82 -27.81
CA LYS A 184 -10.38 -5.56 -27.42
C LYS A 184 -10.11 -6.98 -26.87
N ASP A 185 -9.15 -7.69 -27.48
CA ASP A 185 -8.85 -9.08 -27.14
C ASP A 185 -7.43 -9.22 -26.55
N LEU A 186 -6.75 -8.13 -26.22
CA LEU A 186 -5.39 -8.12 -25.70
C LEU A 186 -5.20 -6.96 -24.70
N GLU A 187 -5.28 -7.27 -23.42
CA GLU A 187 -5.01 -6.34 -22.34
C GLU A 187 -3.54 -6.50 -21.88
N ILE A 188 -2.71 -5.48 -22.18
CA ILE A 188 -1.27 -5.47 -21.87
C ILE A 188 -1.04 -4.68 -20.57
N PHE A 189 -1.79 -3.58 -20.37
CA PHE A 189 -1.69 -2.67 -19.25
C PHE A 189 -2.99 -2.71 -18.44
N ASP A 190 -2.95 -3.37 -17.28
CA ASP A 190 -4.08 -3.50 -16.35
C ASP A 190 -3.70 -3.20 -14.89
N SER A 191 -2.49 -2.66 -14.68
CA SER A 191 -1.94 -2.37 -13.35
C SER A 191 -2.74 -1.30 -12.62
N TYR A 192 -2.79 -1.46 -11.31
CA TYR A 192 -3.37 -0.52 -10.35
C TYR A 192 -2.29 0.31 -9.66
N VAL A 193 -2.68 1.46 -9.17
CA VAL A 193 -1.88 2.29 -8.27
C VAL A 193 -2.56 2.32 -6.91
N TYR A 194 -1.83 1.92 -5.88
CA TYR A 194 -2.28 1.96 -4.49
C TYR A 194 -1.48 2.99 -3.71
N ALA A 195 -2.16 3.77 -2.89
CA ALA A 195 -1.51 4.68 -1.97
C ALA A 195 -2.04 4.51 -0.55
N ILE A 196 -1.16 4.68 0.44
CA ILE A 196 -1.57 4.88 1.84
C ILE A 196 -1.24 6.34 2.19
N CYS A 197 -2.20 7.05 2.78
CA CYS A 197 -2.04 8.40 3.28
C CYS A 197 -2.65 8.57 4.67
N GLY A 198 -2.23 9.58 5.40
CA GLY A 198 -2.79 9.98 6.68
C GLY A 198 -3.38 11.38 6.63
N ASP A 199 -3.90 11.86 7.76
CA ASP A 199 -4.53 13.18 7.92
C ASP A 199 -3.63 14.31 7.39
N GLY A 200 -2.35 14.33 7.77
CA GLY A 200 -1.41 15.36 7.34
C GLY A 200 -1.22 15.43 5.82
N CYS A 201 -1.33 14.30 5.09
CA CYS A 201 -1.31 14.33 3.64
C CYS A 201 -2.53 15.06 3.06
N LEU A 202 -3.70 14.89 3.68
CA LEU A 202 -4.96 15.45 3.21
C LEU A 202 -5.15 16.92 3.63
N MET A 203 -4.33 17.42 4.55
CA MET A 203 -4.26 18.85 4.91
C MET A 203 -3.54 19.69 3.84
N GLU A 204 -2.70 19.06 3.02
CA GLU A 204 -1.91 19.75 2.01
C GLU A 204 -2.75 20.15 0.78
N GLY A 205 -2.58 21.39 0.30
CA GLY A 205 -3.31 21.89 -0.87
C GLY A 205 -3.11 21.07 -2.12
N VAL A 206 -1.86 20.62 -2.38
CA VAL A 206 -1.52 19.82 -3.55
C VAL A 206 -2.28 18.49 -3.59
N SER A 207 -2.59 17.87 -2.44
CA SER A 207 -3.40 16.65 -2.41
C SER A 207 -4.84 16.92 -2.86
N SER A 208 -5.41 18.05 -2.46
CA SER A 208 -6.76 18.46 -2.87
C SER A 208 -6.85 18.69 -4.37
N GLU A 209 -5.89 19.39 -4.94
CA GLU A 209 -5.81 19.65 -6.39
C GLU A 209 -5.66 18.34 -7.18
N ALA A 210 -4.73 17.48 -6.77
CA ALA A 210 -4.49 16.20 -7.45
C ALA A 210 -5.70 15.25 -7.34
N CYS A 211 -6.32 15.13 -6.16
CA CYS A 211 -7.49 14.28 -5.97
C CYS A 211 -8.72 14.78 -6.72
N SER A 212 -8.92 16.10 -6.81
CA SER A 212 -9.96 16.70 -7.66
C SER A 212 -9.76 16.35 -9.13
N LEU A 213 -8.53 16.46 -9.62
CA LEU A 213 -8.16 16.05 -10.98
C LEU A 213 -8.39 14.55 -11.23
N ALA A 214 -8.02 13.71 -10.26
CA ALA A 214 -8.22 12.26 -10.37
C ALA A 214 -9.70 11.87 -10.51
N GLY A 215 -10.58 12.52 -9.74
CA GLY A 215 -12.02 12.33 -9.85
C GLY A 215 -12.58 12.82 -11.20
N HIS A 216 -12.12 14.00 -11.66
CA HIS A 216 -12.50 14.55 -12.98
C HIS A 216 -12.11 13.60 -14.13
N LEU A 217 -10.94 12.99 -14.06
CA LEU A 217 -10.45 12.05 -15.06
C LEU A 217 -11.00 10.64 -14.91
N GLY A 218 -11.74 10.34 -13.86
CA GLY A 218 -12.31 9.02 -13.62
C GLY A 218 -11.25 7.92 -13.46
N LEU A 219 -10.16 8.16 -12.72
CA LEU A 219 -9.01 7.24 -12.63
C LEU A 219 -9.32 5.99 -11.79
N GLY A 220 -10.19 5.12 -12.25
CA GLY A 220 -10.71 3.97 -11.52
C GLY A 220 -9.68 2.87 -11.18
N ARG A 221 -8.42 2.99 -11.65
CA ARG A 221 -7.31 2.12 -11.23
C ARG A 221 -6.43 2.76 -10.15
N LEU A 222 -6.86 3.88 -9.57
CA LEU A 222 -6.25 4.49 -8.40
C LEU A 222 -7.07 4.15 -7.16
N ILE A 223 -6.43 3.52 -6.18
CA ILE A 223 -7.06 3.16 -4.90
C ILE A 223 -6.22 3.76 -3.76
N VAL A 224 -6.85 4.59 -2.96
CA VAL A 224 -6.21 5.24 -1.82
C VAL A 224 -6.79 4.70 -0.52
N LEU A 225 -5.92 4.25 0.37
CA LEU A 225 -6.26 3.86 1.72
C LEU A 225 -5.90 5.03 2.65
N TYR A 226 -6.89 5.57 3.32
CA TYR A 226 -6.72 6.66 4.27
C TYR A 226 -6.70 6.12 5.70
N ASP A 227 -5.60 6.38 6.41
CA ASP A 227 -5.45 6.09 7.84
C ASP A 227 -6.08 7.21 8.66
N ASP A 228 -7.39 7.04 8.93
CA ASP A 228 -8.22 7.97 9.70
C ASP A 228 -8.06 7.71 11.20
N ASN A 229 -6.90 7.99 11.74
CA ASN A 229 -6.55 7.70 13.13
C ASN A 229 -6.78 8.87 14.09
N LYS A 230 -7.20 10.03 13.57
CA LYS A 230 -7.47 11.26 14.34
C LYS A 230 -6.27 11.85 15.08
N ILE A 231 -5.05 11.47 14.69
CA ILE A 231 -3.81 11.97 15.28
C ILE A 231 -2.92 12.58 14.20
N SER A 232 -2.37 13.76 14.46
CA SER A 232 -1.36 14.40 13.63
C SER A 232 -0.21 14.86 14.51
N ILE A 233 1.01 14.39 14.19
CA ILE A 233 2.22 14.63 14.97
C ILE A 233 2.05 14.01 16.38
N ASP A 234 1.76 14.81 17.39
CA ASP A 234 1.59 14.40 18.80
C ASP A 234 0.27 14.93 19.41
N GLY A 235 -0.69 15.31 18.54
CA GLY A 235 -1.96 15.86 18.96
C GLY A 235 -3.15 15.37 18.16
N ASP A 236 -4.35 15.68 18.68
CA ASP A 236 -5.62 15.38 18.02
C ASP A 236 -5.78 16.26 16.77
N THR A 237 -6.27 15.67 15.68
CA THR A 237 -6.55 16.38 14.43
C THR A 237 -7.58 17.50 14.61
N ALA A 238 -8.46 17.42 15.61
CA ALA A 238 -9.46 18.44 15.90
C ALA A 238 -8.89 19.84 16.15
N LEU A 239 -7.57 19.97 16.44
CA LEU A 239 -6.90 21.27 16.55
C LEU A 239 -6.81 22.02 15.21
N ALA A 240 -6.74 21.31 14.08
CA ALA A 240 -6.49 21.92 12.77
C ALA A 240 -7.23 21.28 11.59
N PHE A 241 -7.86 20.12 11.79
CA PHE A 241 -8.45 19.34 10.71
C PHE A 241 -9.76 18.68 11.17
N THR A 242 -10.88 19.35 10.92
CA THR A 242 -12.22 18.96 11.39
C THR A 242 -13.20 18.69 10.26
N GLU A 243 -12.72 18.60 9.05
CA GLU A 243 -13.57 18.38 7.88
C GLU A 243 -14.04 16.92 7.76
N GLU A 244 -15.14 16.73 7.01
CA GLU A 244 -15.65 15.42 6.63
C GLU A 244 -14.95 14.93 5.34
N VAL A 245 -13.83 14.23 5.50
CA VAL A 245 -12.99 13.76 4.38
C VAL A 245 -13.79 12.95 3.36
N ASN A 246 -14.65 12.04 3.81
CA ASN A 246 -15.49 11.24 2.91
C ASN A 246 -16.41 12.12 2.04
N GLN A 247 -16.94 13.21 2.57
CA GLN A 247 -17.79 14.13 1.81
C GLN A 247 -16.97 14.91 0.79
N ARG A 248 -15.77 15.36 1.18
CA ARG A 248 -14.84 16.05 0.27
C ARG A 248 -14.51 15.16 -0.93
N PHE A 249 -14.13 13.90 -0.71
CA PHE A 249 -13.79 12.98 -1.79
C PHE A 249 -15.00 12.61 -2.67
N LYS A 250 -16.20 12.48 -2.09
CA LYS A 250 -17.44 12.35 -2.87
C LYS A 250 -17.69 13.56 -3.77
N ALA A 251 -17.42 14.78 -3.26
CA ALA A 251 -17.54 16.00 -4.06
C ALA A 251 -16.50 16.07 -5.20
N TYR A 252 -15.35 15.44 -5.06
CA TYR A 252 -14.39 15.25 -6.16
C TYR A 252 -14.81 14.18 -7.17
N GLY A 253 -15.86 13.42 -6.92
CA GLY A 253 -16.32 12.35 -7.79
C GLY A 253 -15.71 10.98 -7.48
N TRP A 254 -15.10 10.80 -6.31
CA TRP A 254 -14.55 9.52 -5.88
C TRP A 254 -15.62 8.60 -5.31
N GLN A 255 -15.41 7.28 -5.46
CA GLN A 255 -16.09 6.29 -4.65
C GLN A 255 -15.45 6.22 -3.28
N THR A 256 -16.21 6.45 -2.22
CA THR A 256 -15.70 6.33 -0.84
C THR A 256 -16.28 5.10 -0.15
N LEU A 257 -15.42 4.37 0.53
CA LEU A 257 -15.77 3.16 1.30
C LEU A 257 -15.19 3.30 2.72
N GLU A 258 -16.03 3.11 3.72
CA GLU A 258 -15.61 3.16 5.12
C GLU A 258 -15.38 1.74 5.64
N VAL A 259 -14.24 1.52 6.30
CA VAL A 259 -13.90 0.26 6.95
C VAL A 259 -13.72 0.50 8.44
N LYS A 260 -14.69 0.05 9.22
CA LYS A 260 -14.59 0.08 10.70
C LYS A 260 -13.90 -1.17 11.21
N GLN A 261 -13.00 -1.00 12.19
CA GLN A 261 -12.26 -2.10 12.82
C GLN A 261 -11.38 -2.89 11.83
N GLY A 262 -10.78 -2.20 10.86
CA GLY A 262 -9.83 -2.80 9.93
C GLY A 262 -8.54 -3.32 10.59
N ASP A 263 -8.21 -2.79 11.76
CA ASP A 263 -7.12 -3.22 12.63
C ASP A 263 -7.37 -4.60 13.28
N VAL A 264 -8.63 -4.95 13.51
CA VAL A 264 -9.07 -6.23 14.11
C VAL A 264 -9.39 -7.25 13.02
N ASP A 265 -10.00 -6.81 11.92
CA ASP A 265 -10.42 -7.70 10.82
C ASP A 265 -9.98 -7.11 9.47
N PHE A 266 -8.75 -7.43 9.06
CA PHE A 266 -8.17 -6.95 7.80
C PHE A 266 -8.93 -7.45 6.57
N THR A 267 -9.74 -8.52 6.67
CA THR A 267 -10.54 -9.01 5.53
C THR A 267 -11.55 -7.97 5.06
N LYS A 268 -12.00 -7.10 5.96
CA LYS A 268 -12.85 -5.95 5.60
C LYS A 268 -12.12 -4.96 4.69
N ILE A 269 -10.81 -4.78 4.89
CA ILE A 269 -9.97 -3.94 4.02
C ILE A 269 -9.87 -4.59 2.64
N VAL A 270 -9.60 -5.90 2.59
CA VAL A 270 -9.54 -6.65 1.33
C VAL A 270 -10.87 -6.54 0.58
N ASP A 271 -12.00 -6.78 1.26
CA ASP A 271 -13.34 -6.70 0.66
C ASP A 271 -13.62 -5.28 0.11
N ALA A 272 -13.23 -4.23 0.84
CA ALA A 272 -13.40 -2.84 0.40
C ALA A 272 -12.56 -2.54 -0.84
N VAL A 273 -11.29 -2.93 -0.87
CA VAL A 273 -10.42 -2.73 -2.04
C VAL A 273 -10.95 -3.50 -3.24
N LEU A 274 -11.36 -4.75 -3.07
CA LEU A 274 -11.96 -5.56 -4.14
C LEU A 274 -13.29 -4.96 -4.64
N LYS A 275 -14.05 -4.29 -3.77
CA LYS A 275 -15.25 -3.54 -4.16
C LYS A 275 -14.88 -2.30 -4.97
N GLY A 276 -13.84 -1.55 -4.57
CA GLY A 276 -13.31 -0.41 -5.31
C GLY A 276 -12.84 -0.83 -6.70
N LYS A 277 -12.08 -1.91 -6.83
CA LYS A 277 -11.59 -2.44 -8.12
C LYS A 277 -12.69 -2.77 -9.13
N LYS A 278 -13.94 -2.95 -8.70
CA LYS A 278 -15.08 -3.19 -9.61
C LYS A 278 -15.58 -1.91 -10.28
N ASN A 279 -15.26 -0.76 -9.72
CA ASN A 279 -15.65 0.54 -10.25
C ASN A 279 -14.46 1.15 -11.01
N THR A 280 -14.42 0.93 -12.31
CA THR A 280 -13.32 1.40 -13.17
C THR A 280 -13.48 2.83 -13.67
N GLY A 281 -14.59 3.47 -13.36
CA GLY A 281 -14.90 4.84 -13.78
C GLY A 281 -14.70 5.92 -12.71
N GLN A 282 -14.28 5.54 -11.51
CA GLN A 282 -14.03 6.44 -10.38
C GLN A 282 -12.85 5.93 -9.54
N PRO A 283 -11.96 6.85 -9.09
CA PRO A 283 -10.97 6.48 -8.11
C PRO A 283 -11.60 6.09 -6.78
#